data_e59dd95d2049888f878ff488fd844db9
#
_entry.id   e59dd95d2049888f878ff488fd844db9
#
_cell.length_a   1.000
_cell.length_b   1.000
_cell.length_c   1.000
_cell.angle_alpha   90.00
_cell.angle_beta   90.00
_cell.angle_gamma   90.00
#
_symmetry.space_group_name_H-M   'P 1'
#
loop_
_entity.id
_entity.type
_entity.pdbx_description
1 polymer ?
#
loop_
_entity_poly.entity_id
_entity_poly.type
_entity_poly.pdbx_seq_one_letter_code
_entity_poly.pdbx_strand_id
1 'polypeptide(L)'
;MNTDERRLELNEITEKIIGCAFKVGNRLGYGFLEKVYENALVYELRKTGMLVEPQFTIYVHYEDIIVGKFVPDVLVERSVLVELKAIKSLGEREIAQCLNVIKATKITICLLINFGNPKVEIKRIVHNF
;
A
#
# COMPACT_ATOMS: atom_id res chain seq x y z
N MET A 1 5.23 21.76 -8.64
CA MET A 1 5.13 20.52 -9.45
C MET A 1 3.76 20.49 -10.13
N ASN A 2 3.71 20.30 -11.43
CA ASN A 2 2.43 20.20 -12.14
C ASN A 2 1.85 18.79 -12.02
N THR A 3 0.62 18.61 -12.51
CA THR A 3 -0.10 17.34 -12.41
C THR A 3 0.62 16.18 -13.10
N ASP A 4 1.20 16.44 -14.27
CA ASP A 4 1.90 15.39 -15.03
C ASP A 4 3.19 14.96 -14.35
N GLU A 5 3.95 15.91 -13.80
CA GLU A 5 5.14 15.60 -13.01
C GLU A 5 4.79 14.79 -11.77
N ARG A 6 3.69 15.14 -11.10
CA ARG A 6 3.22 14.45 -9.91
C ARG A 6 2.82 13.01 -10.24
N ARG A 7 2.15 12.79 -11.38
CA ARG A 7 1.77 11.43 -11.82
C ARG A 7 3.00 10.58 -12.12
N LEU A 8 4.00 11.16 -12.78
CA LEU A 8 5.25 10.46 -13.07
C LEU A 8 5.96 10.05 -11.78
N GLU A 9 6.03 10.97 -10.83
CA GLU A 9 6.65 10.68 -9.52
C GLU A 9 5.92 9.54 -8.80
N LEU A 10 4.59 9.58 -8.76
CA LEU A 10 3.78 8.53 -8.14
C LEU A 10 3.96 7.19 -8.84
N ASN A 11 4.04 7.19 -10.17
CA ASN A 11 4.26 5.97 -10.94
C ASN A 11 5.63 5.35 -10.63
N GLU A 12 6.65 6.17 -10.48
CA GLU A 12 7.98 5.69 -10.11
C GLU A 12 7.98 5.04 -8.72
N ILE A 13 7.28 5.65 -7.77
CA ILE A 13 7.14 5.11 -6.42
C ILE A 13 6.43 3.74 -6.46
N THR A 14 5.30 3.67 -7.16
CA THR A 14 4.54 2.41 -7.23
C THR A 14 5.31 1.31 -7.93
N GLU A 15 6.06 1.62 -8.98
CA GLU A 15 6.91 0.63 -9.67
C GLU A 15 7.97 0.04 -8.74
N LYS A 16 8.61 0.88 -7.92
CA LYS A 16 9.60 0.41 -6.95
C LYS A 16 8.96 -0.49 -5.90
N ILE A 17 7.78 -0.11 -5.42
CA ILE A 17 7.04 -0.92 -4.43
C ILE A 17 6.70 -2.29 -5.02
N ILE A 18 6.16 -2.31 -6.23
CA ILE A 18 5.78 -3.55 -6.91
C ILE A 18 6.99 -4.45 -7.12
N GLY A 19 8.11 -3.89 -7.55
CA GLY A 19 9.36 -4.65 -7.71
C GLY A 19 9.83 -5.27 -6.41
N CYS A 20 9.76 -4.53 -5.31
CA CYS A 20 10.10 -5.05 -3.99
C CYS A 20 9.14 -6.16 -3.55
N ALA A 21 7.85 -5.99 -3.83
CA ALA A 21 6.84 -7.00 -3.49
C ALA A 21 7.10 -8.32 -4.22
N PHE A 22 7.40 -8.28 -5.51
CA PHE A 22 7.74 -9.50 -6.25
C PHE A 22 9.01 -10.15 -5.71
N LYS A 23 10.01 -9.36 -5.35
CA LYS A 23 11.24 -9.89 -4.74
C LYS A 23 10.95 -10.62 -3.44
N VAL A 24 10.14 -10.03 -2.57
CA VAL A 24 9.74 -10.63 -1.30
C VAL A 24 8.97 -11.92 -1.54
N GLY A 25 7.97 -11.89 -2.42
CA GLY A 25 7.17 -13.07 -2.74
C GLY A 25 8.00 -14.20 -3.31
N ASN A 26 8.93 -13.89 -4.22
CA ASN A 26 9.78 -14.90 -4.84
C ASN A 26 10.73 -15.54 -3.83
N ARG A 27 11.22 -14.78 -2.87
CA ARG A 27 12.15 -15.30 -1.86
C ARG A 27 11.46 -16.08 -0.74
N LEU A 28 10.33 -15.58 -0.24
CA LEU A 28 9.66 -16.18 0.90
C LEU A 28 8.64 -17.26 0.51
N GLY A 29 8.05 -17.15 -0.68
CA GLY A 29 6.92 -18.00 -1.03
C GLY A 29 5.67 -17.62 -0.24
N TYR A 30 4.58 -18.34 -0.43
CA TYR A 30 3.34 -18.10 0.29
C TYR A 30 3.24 -19.01 1.52
N GLY A 31 2.37 -18.66 2.46
CA GLY A 31 2.09 -19.49 3.63
C GLY A 31 2.47 -18.88 4.97
N PHE A 32 3.19 -17.78 4.97
CA PHE A 32 3.49 -17.06 6.21
C PHE A 32 2.33 -16.12 6.58
N LEU A 33 2.34 -15.66 7.85
CA LEU A 33 1.41 -14.62 8.30
C LEU A 33 1.79 -13.27 7.69
N GLU A 34 0.81 -12.37 7.60
CA GLU A 34 1.00 -11.04 6.97
C GLU A 34 2.20 -10.27 7.49
N LYS A 35 2.43 -10.32 8.80
CA LYS A 35 3.51 -9.56 9.44
C LYS A 35 4.90 -9.93 8.91
N VAL A 36 5.10 -11.18 8.53
CA VAL A 36 6.36 -11.63 7.93
C VAL A 36 6.62 -10.90 6.63
N TYR A 37 5.60 -10.82 5.77
CA TYR A 37 5.71 -10.13 4.49
C TYR A 37 5.86 -8.62 4.67
N GLU A 38 5.14 -8.04 5.62
CA GLU A 38 5.26 -6.62 5.93
C GLU A 38 6.69 -6.27 6.33
N ASN A 39 7.28 -7.01 7.25
CA ASN A 39 8.64 -6.77 7.72
C ASN A 39 9.65 -6.89 6.57
N ALA A 40 9.50 -7.92 5.73
CA ALA A 40 10.38 -8.12 4.58
C ALA A 40 10.23 -7.00 3.55
N LEU A 41 8.99 -6.58 3.28
CA LEU A 41 8.72 -5.51 2.33
C LEU A 41 9.28 -4.17 2.82
N VAL A 42 9.10 -3.84 4.08
CA VAL A 42 9.65 -2.61 4.67
C VAL A 42 11.18 -2.60 4.53
N TYR A 43 11.82 -3.73 4.81
CA TYR A 43 13.26 -3.87 4.65
C TYR A 43 13.70 -3.59 3.20
N GLU A 44 13.05 -4.22 2.23
CA GLU A 44 13.39 -4.04 0.83
C GLU A 44 13.11 -2.61 0.35
N LEU A 45 12.00 -2.03 0.75
CA LEU A 45 11.64 -0.65 0.40
C LEU A 45 12.66 0.35 0.94
N ARG A 46 13.10 0.18 2.17
CA ARG A 46 14.10 1.07 2.79
C ARG A 46 15.44 1.03 2.07
N LYS A 47 15.80 -0.10 1.51
CA LYS A 47 17.02 -0.23 0.71
C LYS A 47 16.98 0.63 -0.55
N THR A 48 15.81 0.98 -1.04
CA THR A 48 15.68 1.86 -2.21
C THR A 48 15.89 3.33 -1.87
N GLY A 49 16.00 3.67 -0.59
CA GLY A 49 16.16 5.06 -0.15
C GLY A 49 14.85 5.81 0.07
N MET A 50 13.71 5.17 -0.13
CA MET A 50 12.42 5.81 0.10
C MET A 50 12.09 5.92 1.58
N LEU A 51 11.30 6.95 1.93
CA LEU A 51 10.75 7.10 3.28
C LEU A 51 9.62 6.07 3.44
N VAL A 52 9.77 5.18 4.41
CA VAL A 52 8.85 4.07 4.64
C VAL A 52 8.38 4.10 6.09
N GLU A 53 7.08 4.24 6.27
CA GLU A 53 6.48 4.37 7.61
C GLU A 53 5.47 3.24 7.83
N PRO A 54 5.86 2.16 8.51
CA PRO A 54 4.90 1.11 8.86
C PRO A 54 3.97 1.58 9.97
N GLN A 55 2.72 1.16 9.90
CA GLN A 55 1.71 1.41 10.93
C GLN A 55 1.49 2.91 11.21
N PHE A 56 1.50 3.73 10.17
CA PHE A 56 1.26 5.17 10.29
C PHE A 56 -0.22 5.45 10.53
N THR A 57 -0.55 6.20 11.58
CA THR A 57 -1.95 6.48 11.91
C THR A 57 -2.50 7.63 11.05
N ILE A 58 -3.63 7.38 10.42
CA ILE A 58 -4.37 8.38 9.65
C ILE A 58 -5.71 8.60 10.34
N TYR A 59 -6.05 9.87 10.61
CA TYR A 59 -7.32 10.19 11.25
C TYR A 59 -8.39 10.47 10.20
N VAL A 60 -9.55 9.85 10.39
CA VAL A 60 -10.71 10.02 9.51
C VAL A 60 -11.61 11.11 10.10
N HIS A 61 -11.89 12.12 9.30
CA HIS A 61 -12.71 13.25 9.70
C HIS A 61 -14.11 13.16 9.09
N TYR A 62 -15.10 13.55 9.87
CA TYR A 62 -16.45 13.82 9.39
C TYR A 62 -16.74 15.27 9.78
N GLU A 63 -16.81 16.13 8.75
CA GLU A 63 -16.81 17.59 8.97
C GLU A 63 -15.58 17.99 9.82
N ASP A 64 -15.76 18.64 10.95
CA ASP A 64 -14.66 19.11 11.79
C ASP A 64 -14.29 18.15 12.92
N ILE A 65 -14.93 16.98 12.99
CA ILE A 65 -14.67 16.03 14.08
C ILE A 65 -13.94 14.79 13.56
N ILE A 66 -13.12 14.23 14.44
CA ILE A 66 -12.45 12.96 14.16
C ILE A 66 -13.44 11.85 14.57
N VAL A 67 -13.83 11.03 13.59
CA VAL A 67 -14.78 9.93 13.82
C VAL A 67 -14.10 8.58 13.92
N GLY A 68 -12.82 8.50 13.58
CA GLY A 68 -12.08 7.27 13.67
C GLY A 68 -10.64 7.45 13.21
N LYS A 69 -9.92 6.34 13.22
CA LYS A 69 -8.55 6.31 12.71
C LYS A 69 -8.36 5.07 11.85
N PHE A 70 -7.45 5.17 10.91
CA PHE A 70 -7.04 4.08 10.05
C PHE A 70 -5.52 3.95 10.11
N VAL A 71 -5.04 2.71 10.25
CA VAL A 71 -3.60 2.45 10.29
C VAL A 71 -3.25 1.54 9.12
N PRO A 72 -2.76 2.10 8.00
CA PRO A 72 -2.31 1.26 6.90
C PRO A 72 -1.09 0.44 7.31
N ASP A 73 -0.86 -0.66 6.63
CA ASP A 73 0.31 -1.48 6.92
C ASP A 73 1.59 -0.70 6.68
N VAL A 74 1.66 0.00 5.55
CA VAL A 74 2.85 0.80 5.21
C VAL A 74 2.41 2.05 4.46
N LEU A 75 3.05 3.18 4.77
CA LEU A 75 2.93 4.42 4.00
C LEU A 75 4.30 4.72 3.39
N VAL A 76 4.33 4.92 2.07
CA VAL A 76 5.58 5.14 1.33
C VAL A 76 5.60 6.55 0.77
N GLU A 77 6.67 7.30 1.07
CA GLU A 77 6.91 8.67 0.60
C GLU A 77 5.74 9.60 0.89
N ARG A 78 5.01 9.33 1.98
CA ARG A 78 3.81 10.09 2.34
C ARG A 78 2.78 10.17 1.22
N SER A 79 2.89 9.31 0.21
CA SER A 79 2.14 9.43 -1.05
C SER A 79 1.40 8.18 -1.47
N VAL A 80 1.85 7.00 -1.05
CA VAL A 80 1.25 5.73 -1.47
C VAL A 80 0.98 4.88 -0.25
N LEU A 81 -0.29 4.50 -0.08
CA LEU A 81 -0.68 3.52 0.95
C LEU A 81 -0.42 2.12 0.41
N VAL A 82 0.09 1.26 1.27
CA VAL A 82 0.31 -0.16 0.94
C VAL A 82 -0.42 -1.00 1.97
N GLU A 83 -1.35 -1.81 1.48
CA GLU A 83 -2.09 -2.78 2.29
C GLU A 83 -1.69 -4.18 1.91
N LEU A 84 -1.30 -4.97 2.89
CA LEU A 84 -0.84 -6.34 2.67
C LEU A 84 -1.91 -7.34 3.10
N LYS A 85 -2.03 -8.40 2.32
CA LYS A 85 -2.90 -9.52 2.63
C LYS A 85 -2.15 -10.83 2.42
N ALA A 86 -2.60 -11.87 3.12
CA ALA A 86 -2.11 -13.23 2.93
C ALA A 86 -3.34 -14.15 2.86
N ILE A 87 -4.15 -13.96 1.83
CA ILE A 87 -5.44 -14.64 1.63
C ILE A 87 -5.44 -15.35 0.28
N LYS A 88 -6.45 -16.19 0.06
CA LYS A 88 -6.52 -16.99 -1.16
C LYS A 88 -6.61 -16.13 -2.42
N SER A 89 -7.43 -15.09 -2.40
CA SER A 89 -7.55 -14.15 -3.52
C SER A 89 -8.13 -12.82 -3.03
N LEU A 90 -7.76 -11.73 -3.71
CA LEU A 90 -8.31 -10.41 -3.41
C LEU A 90 -9.72 -10.31 -3.99
N GLY A 91 -10.64 -9.79 -3.19
CA GLY A 91 -12.03 -9.61 -3.58
C GLY A 91 -12.46 -8.15 -3.49
N GLU A 92 -13.74 -7.92 -3.80
CA GLU A 92 -14.32 -6.59 -3.81
C GLU A 92 -14.27 -5.91 -2.45
N ARG A 93 -14.35 -6.68 -1.36
CA ARG A 93 -14.30 -6.14 -0.01
C ARG A 93 -12.98 -5.44 0.28
N GLU A 94 -11.86 -6.07 -0.07
CA GLU A 94 -10.54 -5.50 0.16
C GLU A 94 -10.32 -4.27 -0.69
N ILE A 95 -10.77 -4.30 -1.94
CA ILE A 95 -10.69 -3.16 -2.87
C ILE A 95 -11.53 -2.00 -2.34
N ALA A 96 -12.76 -2.26 -1.90
CA ALA A 96 -13.65 -1.24 -1.36
C ALA A 96 -13.08 -0.57 -0.11
N GLN A 97 -12.46 -1.34 0.78
CA GLN A 97 -11.80 -0.80 1.97
C GLN A 97 -10.69 0.18 1.59
N CYS A 98 -9.85 -0.20 0.65
CA CYS A 98 -8.76 0.68 0.17
C CYS A 98 -9.31 1.95 -0.48
N LEU A 99 -10.35 1.81 -1.31
CA LEU A 99 -10.96 2.95 -1.97
C LEU A 99 -11.55 3.93 -0.95
N ASN A 100 -12.22 3.41 0.08
CA ASN A 100 -12.79 4.26 1.13
C ASN A 100 -11.71 5.05 1.87
N VAL A 101 -10.59 4.42 2.16
CA VAL A 101 -9.48 5.08 2.85
C VAL A 101 -8.90 6.21 2.02
N ILE A 102 -8.62 5.99 0.74
CA ILE A 102 -8.04 7.04 -0.11
C ILE A 102 -9.05 8.16 -0.40
N LYS A 103 -10.36 7.87 -0.40
CA LYS A 103 -11.39 8.91 -0.49
C LYS A 103 -11.44 9.78 0.77
N ALA A 104 -11.16 9.20 1.93
CA ALA A 104 -11.22 9.91 3.22
C ALA A 104 -9.92 10.64 3.53
N THR A 105 -8.90 10.51 2.71
CA THR A 105 -7.58 11.12 2.90
C THR A 105 -7.21 11.97 1.69
N LYS A 106 -6.04 12.60 1.75
CA LYS A 106 -5.48 13.32 0.59
C LYS A 106 -4.60 12.43 -0.26
N ILE A 107 -4.46 11.17 0.13
CA ILE A 107 -3.64 10.19 -0.60
C ILE A 107 -4.48 9.64 -1.74
N THR A 108 -3.89 9.55 -2.93
CA THR A 108 -4.62 9.20 -4.15
C THR A 108 -4.37 7.79 -4.65
N ILE A 109 -3.40 7.08 -4.09
CA ILE A 109 -3.05 5.72 -4.51
C ILE A 109 -2.94 4.80 -3.31
N CYS A 110 -3.56 3.63 -3.44
CA CYS A 110 -3.36 2.50 -2.54
C CYS A 110 -2.93 1.29 -3.36
N LEU A 111 -1.85 0.64 -2.97
CA LEU A 111 -1.45 -0.65 -3.51
C LEU A 111 -1.90 -1.74 -2.55
N LEU A 112 -2.74 -2.61 -3.04
CA LEU A 112 -3.22 -3.78 -2.31
C LEU A 112 -2.41 -4.98 -2.81
N ILE A 113 -1.61 -5.57 -1.93
CA ILE A 113 -0.66 -6.62 -2.27
C ILE A 113 -1.00 -7.88 -1.50
N ASN A 114 -1.24 -8.98 -2.21
CA ASN A 114 -1.58 -10.25 -1.59
C ASN A 114 -0.46 -11.27 -1.82
N PHE A 115 0.10 -11.75 -0.71
CA PHE A 115 1.15 -12.77 -0.70
C PHE A 115 0.60 -14.19 -0.43
N GLY A 116 -0.71 -14.35 -0.41
CA GLY A 116 -1.36 -15.62 -0.05
C GLY A 116 -1.41 -16.66 -1.17
N ASN A 117 -0.82 -16.37 -2.31
CA ASN A 117 -0.78 -17.23 -3.48
C ASN A 117 0.65 -17.46 -3.95
N PRO A 118 0.92 -18.55 -4.71
CA PRO A 118 2.25 -18.75 -5.30
C PRO A 118 2.72 -17.55 -6.12
N LYS A 119 1.79 -16.86 -6.78
CA LYS A 119 2.08 -15.64 -7.52
C LYS A 119 1.54 -14.44 -6.75
N VAL A 120 2.37 -13.43 -6.49
CA VAL A 120 1.96 -12.20 -5.82
C VAL A 120 0.87 -11.52 -6.64
N GLU A 121 -0.21 -11.17 -5.99
CA GLU A 121 -1.36 -10.50 -6.56
C GLU A 121 -1.33 -9.03 -6.18
N ILE A 122 -1.44 -8.12 -7.16
CA ILE A 122 -1.35 -6.68 -6.90
C ILE A 122 -2.54 -5.98 -7.54
N LYS A 123 -3.21 -5.12 -6.75
CA LYS A 123 -4.25 -4.23 -7.25
C LYS A 123 -3.83 -2.78 -6.94
N ARG A 124 -3.83 -1.96 -7.97
CA ARG A 124 -3.56 -0.54 -7.84
C ARG A 124 -4.90 0.20 -7.84
N ILE A 125 -5.21 0.85 -6.72
CA ILE A 125 -6.47 1.55 -6.52
C ILE A 125 -6.18 3.03 -6.47
N VAL A 126 -6.88 3.80 -7.29
CA VAL A 126 -6.64 5.24 -7.40
C VAL A 126 -7.92 6.03 -7.20
N HIS A 127 -7.79 7.27 -6.75
CA HIS A 127 -8.88 8.23 -6.58
C HIS A 127 -8.31 9.62 -6.81
N ASN A 128 -8.90 10.35 -7.77
CA ASN A 128 -8.42 11.67 -8.17
C ASN A 128 -6.96 11.66 -8.63
N PHE A 129 -6.58 10.60 -9.30
CA PHE A 129 -5.25 10.46 -9.88
C PHE A 129 -5.19 11.17 -11.24
#